data_238189cc3693fa9307d2301725c01048
#
_entry.id   238189cc3693fa9307d2301725c01048
#
_cell.length_a   1.000
_cell.length_b   1.000
_cell.length_c   1.000
_cell.angle_alpha   90.00
_cell.angle_beta   90.00
_cell.angle_gamma   90.00
#
_symmetry.space_group_name_H-M   'P 1'
#
loop_
_entity.id
_entity.type
_entity.pdbx_description
1 polymer ?
#
loop_
_entity_poly.entity_id
_entity_poly.type
_entity_poly.pdbx_seq_one_letter_code
_entity_poly.pdbx_strand_id
1 'polypeptide(L)'
;MSPEADHSCTPGDSAGVPWQGRSFEPNRHADDDGSADPALLAALTAFRDGSGDAGAVVDAYRSARLLIPLVAEKGDEGVGPTGLRVDKTQELSIVTVAAPDGRRILPVFSSVAAMAAWDPTARPVPADGVRTALAAAEDDTELIVLDPGSATEFVLRRPAVWAVGQGQRWEPAHTSPDVFAGLQQSIGGELGVLDLSVAPGDPASRLRGPELIVRLHLVDGLDSVELDAILQRLAARWAADDRIAVLVDSLTVKLLRAG
;
A
#
# COMPACT_ATOMS: atom_id res chain seq x y z
N MET A 1 36.52 46.71 -42.56
CA MET A 1 36.35 46.64 -41.12
C MET A 1 34.87 46.33 -40.86
N SER A 2 34.55 45.04 -40.72
CA SER A 2 33.20 44.58 -40.40
C SER A 2 33.11 44.37 -38.88
N PRO A 3 32.05 44.78 -38.20
CA PRO A 3 31.90 44.53 -36.76
C PRO A 3 31.53 43.09 -36.51
N GLU A 4 32.33 42.40 -35.69
CA GLU A 4 31.99 41.11 -35.08
C GLU A 4 30.78 41.30 -34.16
N ALA A 5 29.72 40.58 -34.47
CA ALA A 5 28.56 40.51 -33.58
C ALA A 5 28.90 39.57 -32.43
N ASP A 6 29.09 40.13 -31.25
CA ASP A 6 29.22 39.43 -29.97
C ASP A 6 27.85 38.77 -29.61
N HIS A 7 27.70 37.49 -29.90
CA HIS A 7 26.57 36.67 -29.44
C HIS A 7 26.83 36.21 -28.03
N SER A 8 26.64 37.09 -27.03
CA SER A 8 26.55 36.68 -25.64
C SER A 8 25.26 35.86 -25.41
N CYS A 9 25.37 34.56 -25.57
CA CYS A 9 24.28 33.63 -25.27
C CYS A 9 24.04 33.61 -23.77
N THR A 10 23.02 34.30 -23.28
CA THR A 10 22.58 34.21 -21.88
C THR A 10 22.08 32.80 -21.66
N PRO A 11 22.66 32.03 -20.71
CA PRO A 11 22.20 30.68 -20.44
C PRO A 11 20.77 30.71 -19.89
N GLY A 12 19.84 30.14 -20.65
CA GLY A 12 18.41 29.98 -20.30
C GLY A 12 17.94 28.55 -20.50
N ASP A 13 16.73 28.26 -20.00
CA ASP A 13 16.09 26.96 -20.22
C ASP A 13 15.60 26.81 -21.69
N SER A 14 14.98 25.67 -22.02
CA SER A 14 14.47 25.38 -23.36
C SER A 14 13.37 26.34 -23.83
N ALA A 15 12.79 27.15 -22.93
CA ALA A 15 11.83 28.20 -23.22
C ALA A 15 12.50 29.59 -23.28
N GLY A 16 13.83 29.67 -23.14
CA GLY A 16 14.61 30.93 -23.20
C GLY A 16 14.56 31.76 -21.92
N VAL A 17 14.07 31.21 -20.81
CA VAL A 17 13.99 31.93 -19.53
C VAL A 17 15.32 31.82 -18.78
N PRO A 18 15.96 32.96 -18.37
CA PRO A 18 17.26 32.94 -17.71
C PRO A 18 17.25 32.10 -16.42
N TRP A 19 18.34 31.38 -16.14
CA TRP A 19 18.54 30.62 -14.91
C TRP A 19 18.76 31.48 -13.65
N GLN A 20 19.08 32.77 -13.83
CA GLN A 20 19.35 33.70 -12.74
C GLN A 20 18.09 33.92 -11.89
N GLY A 21 18.24 33.73 -10.56
CA GLY A 21 17.16 33.91 -9.56
C GLY A 21 16.33 32.67 -9.28
N ARG A 22 16.65 31.52 -9.87
CA ARG A 22 16.04 30.24 -9.51
C ARG A 22 16.85 29.59 -8.39
N SER A 23 16.24 29.39 -7.23
CA SER A 23 16.79 28.54 -6.15
C SER A 23 16.23 27.14 -6.34
N PHE A 24 17.09 26.15 -6.50
CA PHE A 24 16.70 24.75 -6.44
C PHE A 24 16.75 24.31 -4.97
N GLU A 25 15.68 23.70 -4.49
CA GLU A 25 15.78 23.04 -3.19
C GLU A 25 16.83 21.94 -3.26
N PRO A 26 17.70 21.82 -2.23
CA PRO A 26 18.67 20.74 -2.17
C PRO A 26 17.97 19.41 -2.32
N ASN A 27 18.46 18.54 -3.18
CA ASN A 27 17.96 17.17 -3.28
C ASN A 27 18.25 16.46 -1.93
N ARG A 28 17.20 16.17 -1.18
CA ARG A 28 17.30 15.49 0.13
C ARG A 28 17.88 14.07 0.01
N HIS A 29 17.96 13.54 -1.19
CA HIS A 29 18.44 12.19 -1.49
C HIS A 29 19.74 12.24 -2.33
N ALA A 30 20.53 13.33 -2.25
CA ALA A 30 21.77 13.48 -3.04
C ALA A 30 22.81 12.39 -2.70
N ASP A 31 22.81 11.89 -1.45
CA ASP A 31 23.72 10.85 -0.95
C ASP A 31 23.06 9.45 -0.94
N ASP A 32 21.89 9.28 -1.58
CA ASP A 32 21.17 8.01 -1.66
C ASP A 32 21.90 7.04 -2.60
N ASP A 33 22.44 5.97 -2.04
CA ASP A 33 23.14 4.90 -2.79
C ASP A 33 22.18 3.85 -3.39
N GLY A 34 20.87 4.03 -3.22
CA GLY A 34 19.85 3.12 -3.71
C GLY A 34 19.64 1.88 -2.84
N SER A 35 20.33 1.76 -1.70
CA SER A 35 20.13 0.66 -0.75
C SER A 35 18.83 0.81 0.03
N ALA A 36 18.36 -0.30 0.63
CA ALA A 36 17.18 -0.26 1.48
C ALA A 36 17.48 0.39 2.83
N ASP A 37 16.46 1.06 3.40
CA ASP A 37 16.55 1.62 4.75
C ASP A 37 16.84 0.51 5.79
N PRO A 38 17.92 0.63 6.59
CA PRO A 38 18.31 -0.41 7.53
C PRO A 38 17.27 -0.70 8.62
N ALA A 39 16.52 0.33 9.08
CA ALA A 39 15.49 0.16 10.10
C ALA A 39 14.28 -0.62 9.52
N LEU A 40 13.90 -0.33 8.27
CA LEU A 40 12.85 -1.07 7.58
C LEU A 40 13.26 -2.54 7.37
N LEU A 41 14.49 -2.81 6.92
CA LEU A 41 14.99 -4.18 6.75
C LEU A 41 15.03 -4.95 8.07
N ALA A 42 15.47 -4.31 9.15
CA ALA A 42 15.48 -4.91 10.49
C ALA A 42 14.06 -5.27 10.96
N ALA A 43 13.07 -4.36 10.76
CA ALA A 43 11.68 -4.61 11.11
C ALA A 43 11.07 -5.76 10.28
N LEU A 44 11.33 -5.79 8.96
CA LEU A 44 10.89 -6.88 8.08
C LEU A 44 11.49 -8.23 8.49
N THR A 45 12.78 -8.26 8.86
CA THR A 45 13.45 -9.47 9.33
C THR A 45 12.83 -9.95 10.63
N ALA A 46 12.68 -9.06 11.62
CA ALA A 46 12.06 -9.41 12.91
C ALA A 46 10.61 -9.91 12.73
N PHE A 47 9.84 -9.31 11.82
CA PHE A 47 8.50 -9.80 11.50
C PHE A 47 8.53 -11.21 10.89
N ARG A 48 9.48 -11.50 10.00
CA ARG A 48 9.60 -12.81 9.33
C ARG A 48 10.02 -13.93 10.26
N ASP A 49 10.90 -13.66 11.20
CA ASP A 49 11.38 -14.64 12.18
C ASP A 49 10.48 -14.74 13.44
N GLY A 50 9.43 -13.91 13.52
CA GLY A 50 8.45 -13.91 14.62
C GLY A 50 8.93 -13.20 15.89
N SER A 51 10.05 -12.46 15.83
CA SER A 51 10.55 -11.65 16.94
C SER A 51 9.98 -10.22 16.99
N GLY A 52 9.29 -9.80 15.90
CA GLY A 52 8.61 -8.52 15.76
C GLY A 52 7.21 -8.68 15.20
N ASP A 53 6.46 -7.57 15.15
CA ASP A 53 5.08 -7.53 14.67
C ASP A 53 4.93 -6.67 13.40
N ALA A 54 3.76 -6.77 12.76
CA ALA A 54 3.45 -6.01 11.56
C ALA A 54 3.36 -4.49 11.83
N GLY A 55 3.01 -4.06 13.04
CA GLY A 55 2.96 -2.64 13.43
C GLY A 55 4.35 -2.01 13.38
N ALA A 56 5.38 -2.73 13.86
CA ALA A 56 6.76 -2.27 13.77
C ALA A 56 7.24 -2.10 12.32
N VAL A 57 6.81 -2.97 11.41
CA VAL A 57 7.10 -2.82 9.97
C VAL A 57 6.44 -1.57 9.41
N VAL A 58 5.16 -1.32 9.73
CA VAL A 58 4.42 -0.14 9.25
C VAL A 58 5.01 1.15 9.83
N ASP A 59 5.46 1.15 11.09
CA ASP A 59 6.12 2.30 11.69
C ASP A 59 7.48 2.61 11.03
N ALA A 60 8.29 1.57 10.74
CA ALA A 60 9.54 1.72 10.01
C ALA A 60 9.30 2.18 8.55
N TYR A 61 8.28 1.62 7.89
CA TYR A 61 7.88 2.00 6.53
C TYR A 61 7.56 3.49 6.42
N ARG A 62 6.85 4.06 7.41
CA ARG A 62 6.42 5.47 7.41
C ARG A 62 7.56 6.45 7.18
N SER A 63 8.72 6.21 7.79
CA SER A 63 9.89 7.09 7.73
C SER A 63 10.96 6.64 6.73
N ALA A 64 10.84 5.43 6.19
CA ALA A 64 11.82 4.91 5.26
C ALA A 64 11.81 5.66 3.92
N ARG A 65 13.00 5.75 3.29
CA ARG A 65 13.09 6.12 1.89
C ARG A 65 12.69 4.89 1.04
N LEU A 66 11.70 5.09 0.21
CA LEU A 66 11.11 4.10 -0.67
C LEU A 66 11.20 4.54 -2.13
N LEU A 67 10.97 3.65 -3.06
CA LEU A 67 10.99 3.92 -4.49
C LEU A 67 9.64 3.56 -5.10
N ILE A 68 9.02 4.54 -5.78
CA ILE A 68 7.85 4.31 -6.61
C ILE A 68 8.34 4.06 -8.04
N PRO A 69 7.89 2.98 -8.73
CA PRO A 69 8.28 2.71 -10.10
C PRO A 69 7.54 3.62 -11.07
N LEU A 70 8.26 4.31 -11.95
CA LEU A 70 7.70 4.92 -13.14
C LEU A 70 8.04 4.08 -14.35
N VAL A 71 7.04 3.73 -15.14
CA VAL A 71 7.22 3.03 -16.41
C VAL A 71 6.75 3.98 -17.53
N ALA A 72 7.53 4.03 -18.62
CA ALA A 72 7.12 4.76 -19.81
C ALA A 72 6.01 3.96 -20.51
N GLU A 73 4.79 4.46 -20.51
CA GLU A 73 3.76 3.94 -21.39
C GLU A 73 4.12 4.30 -22.85
N LYS A 74 4.15 3.30 -23.73
CA LYS A 74 4.25 3.55 -25.16
C LYS A 74 2.94 4.24 -25.58
N GLY A 75 2.99 5.56 -25.72
CA GLY A 75 1.92 6.31 -26.38
C GLY A 75 1.71 5.77 -27.80
N ASP A 76 0.46 5.79 -28.27
CA ASP A 76 0.10 5.41 -29.63
C ASP A 76 1.01 6.12 -30.63
N GLU A 77 1.65 5.36 -31.54
CA GLU A 77 2.44 5.89 -32.65
C GLU A 77 1.51 6.67 -33.57
N GLY A 78 1.45 7.99 -33.39
CA GLY A 78 0.71 8.88 -34.27
C GLY A 78 1.60 9.35 -35.42
N VAL A 79 1.14 9.23 -36.66
CA VAL A 79 1.76 9.85 -37.82
C VAL A 79 1.31 11.32 -37.85
N GLY A 80 2.23 12.26 -37.65
CA GLY A 80 1.97 13.69 -37.73
C GLY A 80 1.55 14.11 -39.14
N PRO A 81 0.97 15.31 -39.32
CA PRO A 81 0.51 15.85 -40.64
C PRO A 81 1.58 15.94 -41.74
N THR A 82 2.84 15.83 -41.36
CA THR A 82 4.01 15.90 -42.28
C THR A 82 4.58 14.51 -42.62
N GLY A 83 3.92 13.39 -42.20
CA GLY A 83 4.39 12.03 -42.47
C GLY A 83 5.61 11.58 -41.66
N LEU A 84 6.12 12.41 -40.76
CA LEU A 84 7.16 12.08 -39.82
C LEU A 84 6.51 11.44 -38.59
N ARG A 85 7.07 10.30 -38.11
CA ARG A 85 6.73 9.72 -36.81
C ARG A 85 7.06 10.74 -35.71
N VAL A 86 6.03 11.29 -35.10
CA VAL A 86 6.16 12.12 -33.90
C VAL A 86 5.86 11.23 -32.72
N ASP A 87 6.87 10.95 -31.91
CA ASP A 87 6.68 10.42 -30.58
C ASP A 87 5.84 11.44 -29.80
N LYS A 88 4.53 11.18 -29.73
CA LYS A 88 3.67 11.92 -28.81
C LYS A 88 3.98 11.44 -27.41
N THR A 89 4.67 12.31 -26.66
CA THR A 89 4.78 12.32 -25.21
C THR A 89 4.73 10.94 -24.55
N GLN A 90 5.91 10.43 -24.19
CA GLN A 90 6.03 9.39 -23.17
C GLN A 90 5.52 10.00 -21.85
N GLU A 91 4.27 9.76 -21.49
CA GLU A 91 3.78 10.06 -20.16
C GLU A 91 4.36 9.00 -19.21
N LEU A 92 5.13 9.47 -18.24
CA LEU A 92 5.59 8.63 -17.12
C LEU A 92 4.43 8.51 -16.16
N SER A 93 3.84 7.33 -16.06
CA SER A 93 2.76 7.05 -15.11
C SER A 93 3.25 6.17 -13.95
N ILE A 94 2.65 6.39 -12.79
CA ILE A 94 2.79 5.49 -11.64
C ILE A 94 2.13 4.16 -12.03
N VAL A 95 2.88 3.07 -11.89
CA VAL A 95 2.36 1.73 -12.21
C VAL A 95 1.50 1.23 -11.08
N THR A 96 0.25 0.88 -11.39
CA THR A 96 -0.59 0.07 -10.51
C THR A 96 -0.79 -1.30 -11.15
N VAL A 97 -0.80 -2.36 -10.34
CA VAL A 97 -1.00 -3.74 -10.80
C VAL A 97 -2.23 -4.36 -10.14
N ALA A 98 -2.83 -5.35 -10.80
CA ALA A 98 -3.94 -6.09 -10.22
C ALA A 98 -3.42 -7.12 -9.19
N ALA A 99 -4.01 -7.11 -8.00
CA ALA A 99 -3.81 -8.15 -7.00
C ALA A 99 -4.54 -9.45 -7.39
N PRO A 100 -4.22 -10.60 -6.77
CA PRO A 100 -4.92 -11.85 -7.02
C PRO A 100 -6.43 -11.80 -6.75
N ASP A 101 -6.87 -10.92 -5.87
CA ASP A 101 -8.29 -10.67 -5.55
C ASP A 101 -8.97 -9.62 -6.46
N GLY A 102 -8.25 -9.12 -7.47
CA GLY A 102 -8.73 -8.14 -8.46
C GLY A 102 -8.62 -6.68 -8.02
N ARG A 103 -8.18 -6.40 -6.80
CA ARG A 103 -7.95 -5.02 -6.34
C ARG A 103 -6.70 -4.43 -6.99
N ARG A 104 -6.67 -3.11 -7.13
CA ARG A 104 -5.47 -2.39 -7.57
C ARG A 104 -4.50 -2.26 -6.41
N ILE A 105 -3.21 -2.46 -6.69
CA ILE A 105 -2.12 -2.30 -5.75
C ILE A 105 -1.08 -1.32 -6.29
N LEU A 106 -0.49 -0.53 -5.40
CA LEU A 106 0.69 0.28 -5.69
C LEU A 106 1.94 -0.53 -5.30
N PRO A 107 2.76 -1.00 -6.25
CA PRO A 107 4.06 -1.59 -5.93
C PRO A 107 5.02 -0.50 -5.47
N VAL A 108 5.74 -0.77 -4.38
CA VAL A 108 6.74 0.14 -3.80
C VAL A 108 7.97 -0.69 -3.47
N PHE A 109 9.16 -0.12 -3.60
CA PHE A 109 10.40 -0.86 -3.42
C PHE A 109 11.28 -0.25 -2.34
N SER A 110 11.90 -1.10 -1.55
CA SER A 110 12.86 -0.71 -0.52
C SER A 110 14.20 -0.27 -1.12
N SER A 111 14.58 -0.82 -2.28
CA SER A 111 15.87 -0.57 -2.92
C SER A 111 15.79 -0.59 -4.44
N VAL A 112 16.79 0.01 -5.08
CA VAL A 112 16.97 -0.07 -6.55
C VAL A 112 17.14 -1.52 -7.00
N ALA A 113 17.83 -2.34 -6.22
CA ALA A 113 18.03 -3.76 -6.53
C ALA A 113 16.69 -4.54 -6.52
N ALA A 114 15.83 -4.30 -5.53
CA ALA A 114 14.51 -4.92 -5.45
C ALA A 114 13.63 -4.52 -6.64
N MET A 115 13.64 -3.23 -7.00
CA MET A 115 12.87 -2.72 -8.13
C MET A 115 13.40 -3.27 -9.46
N ALA A 116 14.70 -3.29 -9.69
CA ALA A 116 15.31 -3.83 -10.90
C ALA A 116 15.09 -5.35 -11.07
N ALA A 117 14.97 -6.10 -9.98
CA ALA A 117 14.60 -7.51 -10.00
C ALA A 117 13.13 -7.71 -10.42
N TRP A 118 12.25 -6.76 -10.11
CA TRP A 118 10.85 -6.79 -10.52
C TRP A 118 10.66 -6.32 -11.97
N ASP A 119 11.20 -5.14 -12.31
CA ASP A 119 11.22 -4.60 -13.68
C ASP A 119 12.50 -3.77 -13.90
N PRO A 120 13.44 -4.26 -14.72
CA PRO A 120 14.69 -3.56 -14.99
C PRO A 120 14.52 -2.28 -15.82
N THR A 121 13.33 -2.04 -16.40
CA THR A 121 13.03 -0.83 -17.20
C THR A 121 12.40 0.27 -16.37
N ALA A 122 11.91 -0.06 -15.16
CA ALA A 122 11.28 0.90 -14.27
C ALA A 122 12.30 1.94 -13.78
N ARG A 123 11.84 3.20 -13.70
CA ARG A 123 12.63 4.32 -13.18
C ARG A 123 12.25 4.60 -11.72
N PRO A 124 13.23 4.63 -10.80
CA PRO A 124 12.95 4.89 -9.39
C PRO A 124 12.61 6.37 -9.14
N VAL A 125 11.51 6.60 -8.43
CA VAL A 125 11.21 7.90 -7.83
C VAL A 125 11.26 7.76 -6.32
N PRO A 126 12.23 8.40 -5.65
CA PRO A 126 12.33 8.34 -4.20
C PRO A 126 11.18 9.10 -3.53
N ALA A 127 10.56 8.46 -2.54
CA ALA A 127 9.50 9.02 -1.71
C ALA A 127 9.60 8.45 -0.29
N ASP A 128 9.11 9.19 0.70
CA ASP A 128 8.89 8.63 2.04
C ASP A 128 7.58 7.82 2.11
N GLY A 129 7.40 7.05 3.18
CA GLY A 129 6.21 6.20 3.34
C GLY A 129 4.90 6.99 3.34
N VAL A 130 4.88 8.21 3.88
CA VAL A 130 3.67 9.05 3.88
C VAL A 130 3.31 9.47 2.46
N ARG A 131 4.30 9.87 1.65
CA ARG A 131 4.07 10.22 0.25
C ARG A 131 3.60 9.04 -0.59
N THR A 132 4.12 7.83 -0.32
CA THR A 132 3.64 6.63 -1.02
C THR A 132 2.18 6.31 -0.66
N ALA A 133 1.79 6.50 0.61
CA ALA A 133 0.41 6.30 1.04
C ALA A 133 -0.55 7.33 0.42
N LEU A 134 -0.13 8.59 0.31
CA LEU A 134 -0.92 9.63 -0.35
C LEU A 134 -1.04 9.37 -1.87
N ALA A 135 0.04 8.95 -2.53
CA ALA A 135 0.00 8.59 -3.94
C ALA A 135 -0.95 7.40 -4.20
N ALA A 136 -0.99 6.40 -3.30
CA ALA A 136 -1.95 5.31 -3.40
C ALA A 136 -3.40 5.82 -3.29
N ALA A 137 -3.66 6.74 -2.35
CA ALA A 137 -4.99 7.31 -2.17
C ALA A 137 -5.45 8.17 -3.37
N GLU A 138 -4.55 8.94 -4.00
CA GLU A 138 -4.84 9.74 -5.20
C GLU A 138 -5.20 8.85 -6.40
N ASP A 139 -4.65 7.64 -6.47
CA ASP A 139 -4.85 6.67 -7.56
C ASP A 139 -6.00 5.69 -7.29
N ASP A 140 -6.80 5.96 -6.27
CA ASP A 140 -7.89 5.09 -5.79
C ASP A 140 -7.41 3.65 -5.51
N THR A 141 -6.21 3.55 -4.96
CA THR A 141 -5.54 2.30 -4.62
C THR A 141 -5.48 2.13 -3.11
N GLU A 142 -6.09 1.07 -2.62
CA GLU A 142 -6.21 0.81 -1.17
C GLU A 142 -5.10 -0.06 -0.60
N LEU A 143 -4.22 -0.58 -1.45
CA LEU A 143 -3.18 -1.54 -1.10
C LEU A 143 -1.82 -1.06 -1.58
N ILE A 144 -0.82 -1.19 -0.73
CA ILE A 144 0.59 -1.03 -1.12
C ILE A 144 1.28 -2.39 -0.93
N VAL A 145 2.06 -2.81 -1.92
CA VAL A 145 2.92 -3.99 -1.81
C VAL A 145 4.37 -3.56 -1.86
N LEU A 146 5.05 -3.70 -0.74
CA LEU A 146 6.48 -3.50 -0.64
C LEU A 146 7.22 -4.71 -1.21
N ASP A 147 8.19 -4.47 -2.09
CA ASP A 147 9.07 -5.47 -2.71
C ASP A 147 8.32 -6.70 -3.27
N PRO A 148 7.33 -6.53 -4.16
CA PRO A 148 6.51 -7.64 -4.66
C PRO A 148 7.35 -8.77 -5.25
N GLY A 149 7.00 -10.01 -4.90
CA GLY A 149 7.67 -11.22 -5.37
C GLY A 149 9.01 -11.53 -4.68
N SER A 150 9.48 -10.71 -3.74
CA SER A 150 10.76 -10.88 -3.04
C SER A 150 10.62 -11.58 -1.68
N ALA A 151 11.77 -11.84 -1.04
CA ALA A 151 11.81 -12.32 0.34
C ALA A 151 11.29 -11.25 1.34
N THR A 152 11.45 -9.97 1.01
CA THR A 152 11.02 -8.83 1.81
C THR A 152 9.61 -8.33 1.48
N GLU A 153 8.87 -9.03 0.63
CA GLU A 153 7.49 -8.69 0.28
C GLU A 153 6.61 -8.50 1.52
N PHE A 154 5.97 -7.35 1.62
CA PHE A 154 5.04 -7.04 2.71
C PHE A 154 3.88 -6.20 2.19
N VAL A 155 2.64 -6.56 2.54
CA VAL A 155 1.44 -5.87 2.11
C VAL A 155 0.93 -4.94 3.20
N LEU A 156 0.85 -3.65 2.88
CA LEU A 156 0.10 -2.68 3.66
C LEU A 156 -1.34 -2.67 3.14
N ARG A 157 -2.28 -3.09 4.00
CA ARG A 157 -3.71 -3.07 3.70
C ARG A 157 -4.30 -1.70 3.97
N ARG A 158 -5.49 -1.43 3.47
CA ARG A 158 -6.19 -0.14 3.56
C ARG A 158 -6.06 0.56 4.92
N PRO A 159 -6.33 -0.08 6.09
CA PRO A 159 -6.20 0.60 7.38
C PRO A 159 -4.76 1.03 7.69
N ALA A 160 -3.76 0.24 7.30
CA ALA A 160 -2.35 0.58 7.46
C ALA A 160 -1.95 1.73 6.52
N VAL A 161 -2.37 1.69 5.26
CA VAL A 161 -2.11 2.77 4.29
C VAL A 161 -2.70 4.09 4.79
N TRP A 162 -3.93 4.09 5.29
CA TRP A 162 -4.57 5.29 5.84
C TRP A 162 -3.86 5.82 7.09
N ALA A 163 -3.48 4.94 8.01
CA ALA A 163 -2.73 5.34 9.20
C ALA A 163 -1.37 5.96 8.84
N VAL A 164 -0.65 5.40 7.87
CA VAL A 164 0.62 5.97 7.36
C VAL A 164 0.38 7.34 6.73
N GLY A 165 -0.61 7.49 5.85
CA GLY A 165 -0.93 8.76 5.18
C GLY A 165 -1.34 9.87 6.15
N GLN A 166 -1.99 9.51 7.27
CA GLN A 166 -2.40 10.43 8.34
C GLN A 166 -1.33 10.65 9.42
N GLY A 167 -0.19 9.97 9.32
CA GLY A 167 0.86 10.03 10.35
C GLY A 167 0.48 9.38 11.68
N GLN A 168 -0.53 8.50 11.67
CA GLN A 168 -1.04 7.81 12.85
C GLN A 168 -0.37 6.46 13.04
N ARG A 169 -0.32 5.99 14.31
CA ARG A 169 0.08 4.62 14.60
C ARG A 169 -0.99 3.65 14.12
N TRP A 170 -0.54 2.53 13.58
CA TRP A 170 -1.42 1.44 13.18
C TRP A 170 -1.18 0.19 14.03
N GLU A 171 -2.26 -0.53 14.31
CA GLU A 171 -2.23 -1.83 14.97
C GLU A 171 -2.95 -2.86 14.10
N PRO A 172 -2.43 -4.09 13.99
CA PRO A 172 -3.12 -5.16 13.27
C PRO A 172 -4.51 -5.42 13.85
N ALA A 173 -5.51 -5.63 12.99
CA ALA A 173 -6.91 -5.80 13.40
C ALA A 173 -7.12 -6.90 14.46
N HIS A 174 -6.34 -7.99 14.40
CA HIS A 174 -6.47 -9.11 15.34
C HIS A 174 -5.90 -8.81 16.75
N THR A 175 -5.15 -7.74 16.94
CA THR A 175 -4.62 -7.28 18.23
C THR A 175 -5.30 -6.00 18.73
N SER A 176 -6.12 -5.37 17.88
CA SER A 176 -6.80 -4.11 18.20
C SER A 176 -7.92 -4.33 19.24
N PRO A 177 -7.84 -3.68 20.42
CA PRO A 177 -8.91 -3.73 21.42
C PRO A 177 -10.24 -3.18 20.91
N ASP A 178 -10.20 -2.16 20.06
CA ASP A 178 -11.39 -1.51 19.49
C ASP A 178 -12.13 -2.45 18.54
N VAL A 179 -11.39 -3.14 17.65
CA VAL A 179 -11.97 -4.15 16.76
C VAL A 179 -12.58 -5.28 17.56
N PHE A 180 -11.86 -5.79 18.56
CA PHE A 180 -12.35 -6.87 19.41
C PHE A 180 -13.61 -6.45 20.18
N ALA A 181 -13.64 -5.24 20.75
CA ALA A 181 -14.82 -4.71 21.45
C ALA A 181 -16.03 -4.57 20.52
N GLY A 182 -15.84 -4.09 19.27
CA GLY A 182 -16.89 -4.02 18.25
C GLY A 182 -17.47 -5.40 17.91
N LEU A 183 -16.59 -6.37 17.69
CA LEU A 183 -16.99 -7.75 17.42
C LEU A 183 -17.73 -8.38 18.61
N GLN A 184 -17.22 -8.23 19.83
CA GLN A 184 -17.88 -8.74 21.04
C GLN A 184 -19.25 -8.09 21.26
N GLN A 185 -19.38 -6.78 21.04
CA GLN A 185 -20.68 -6.10 21.14
C GLN A 185 -21.68 -6.63 20.10
N SER A 186 -21.21 -7.01 18.91
CA SER A 186 -22.06 -7.46 17.82
C SER A 186 -22.78 -8.79 18.12
N ILE A 187 -22.18 -9.68 18.92
CA ILE A 187 -22.79 -10.97 19.30
C ILE A 187 -23.77 -10.84 20.48
N GLY A 188 -23.81 -9.67 21.15
CA GLY A 188 -24.75 -9.41 22.22
C GLY A 188 -26.20 -9.54 21.72
N GLY A 189 -26.94 -10.50 22.27
CA GLY A 189 -28.32 -10.82 21.87
C GLY A 189 -28.44 -11.89 20.78
N GLU A 190 -27.35 -12.48 20.28
CA GLU A 190 -27.37 -13.66 19.41
C GLU A 190 -27.33 -14.93 20.26
N LEU A 191 -28.50 -15.51 20.55
CA LEU A 191 -28.62 -16.70 21.41
C LEU A 191 -27.90 -17.93 20.86
N GLY A 192 -27.68 -17.98 19.54
CA GLY A 192 -26.94 -19.04 18.87
C GLY A 192 -25.42 -18.92 18.92
N VAL A 193 -24.88 -17.78 19.42
CA VAL A 193 -23.44 -17.51 19.51
C VAL A 193 -23.03 -17.44 20.98
N LEU A 194 -22.15 -18.34 21.40
CA LEU A 194 -21.66 -18.40 22.78
C LEU A 194 -20.51 -17.42 23.03
N ASP A 195 -19.59 -17.33 22.06
CA ASP A 195 -18.38 -16.51 22.16
C ASP A 195 -17.78 -16.30 20.77
N LEU A 196 -16.81 -15.39 20.68
CA LEU A 196 -15.97 -15.22 19.50
C LEU A 196 -14.48 -15.09 19.88
N SER A 197 -13.64 -15.49 18.96
CA SER A 197 -12.21 -15.24 19.02
C SER A 197 -11.71 -14.77 17.65
N VAL A 198 -10.58 -14.07 17.62
CA VAL A 198 -9.99 -13.54 16.40
C VAL A 198 -8.59 -14.12 16.16
N ALA A 199 -8.19 -14.17 14.90
CA ALA A 199 -6.85 -14.57 14.51
C ALA A 199 -6.45 -13.87 13.20
N PRO A 200 -5.14 -13.72 12.92
CA PRO A 200 -4.69 -13.21 11.62
C PRO A 200 -5.06 -14.21 10.51
N GLY A 201 -5.63 -13.70 9.42
CA GLY A 201 -5.98 -14.50 8.24
C GLY A 201 -4.84 -14.59 7.23
N ASP A 202 -3.94 -13.62 7.26
CA ASP A 202 -2.74 -13.54 6.43
C ASP A 202 -1.51 -13.19 7.28
N PRO A 203 -1.04 -14.12 8.13
CA PRO A 203 0.01 -13.85 9.11
C PRO A 203 1.36 -13.47 8.49
N ALA A 204 1.55 -13.77 7.20
CA ALA A 204 2.75 -13.39 6.48
C ALA A 204 2.64 -12.04 5.76
N SER A 205 1.49 -11.35 5.83
CA SER A 205 1.21 -10.08 5.12
C SER A 205 1.57 -10.13 3.64
N ARG A 206 1.08 -11.16 2.93
CA ARG A 206 1.36 -11.43 1.50
C ARG A 206 0.10 -11.50 0.64
N LEU A 207 -1.02 -10.97 1.13
CA LEU A 207 -2.33 -10.98 0.46
C LEU A 207 -2.81 -12.40 0.06
N ARG A 208 -2.47 -13.41 0.88
CA ARG A 208 -2.85 -14.82 0.64
C ARG A 208 -4.14 -15.23 1.33
N GLY A 209 -4.80 -14.30 1.99
CA GLY A 209 -6.06 -14.50 2.71
C GLY A 209 -6.63 -13.18 3.20
N PRO A 210 -7.80 -13.21 3.84
CA PRO A 210 -8.37 -12.04 4.49
C PRO A 210 -7.45 -11.56 5.62
N GLU A 211 -7.58 -10.30 6.01
CA GLU A 211 -6.79 -9.75 7.14
C GLU A 211 -7.14 -10.45 8.44
N LEU A 212 -8.44 -10.63 8.70
CA LEU A 212 -8.96 -11.11 9.96
C LEU A 212 -9.79 -12.39 9.80
N ILE A 213 -9.57 -13.36 10.67
CA ILE A 213 -10.46 -14.52 10.87
C ILE A 213 -11.23 -14.30 12.16
N VAL A 214 -12.56 -14.20 12.06
CA VAL A 214 -13.48 -14.22 13.19
C VAL A 214 -13.96 -15.65 13.38
N ARG A 215 -13.68 -16.24 14.54
CA ARG A 215 -14.14 -17.58 14.91
C ARG A 215 -15.35 -17.44 15.80
N LEU A 216 -16.50 -17.95 15.37
CA LEU A 216 -17.74 -17.95 16.15
C LEU A 216 -17.91 -19.32 16.83
N HIS A 217 -18.04 -19.30 18.13
CA HIS A 217 -18.37 -20.48 18.93
C HIS A 217 -19.88 -20.57 19.04
N LEU A 218 -20.48 -21.58 18.44
CA LEU A 218 -21.93 -21.73 18.29
C LEU A 218 -22.50 -22.76 19.25
N VAL A 219 -23.76 -22.56 19.66
CA VAL A 219 -24.55 -23.60 20.33
C VAL A 219 -24.77 -24.78 19.39
N ASP A 220 -24.98 -25.97 19.96
CA ASP A 220 -25.34 -27.14 19.17
C ASP A 220 -26.80 -27.06 18.71
N GLY A 221 -27.09 -27.72 17.55
CA GLY A 221 -28.44 -27.89 17.06
C GLY A 221 -28.97 -26.80 16.15
N LEU A 222 -28.15 -25.77 15.80
CA LEU A 222 -28.53 -24.79 14.81
C LEU A 222 -28.68 -25.43 13.43
N ASP A 223 -29.81 -25.16 12.76
CA ASP A 223 -30.00 -25.53 11.38
C ASP A 223 -29.35 -24.49 10.42
N SER A 224 -29.35 -24.78 9.12
CA SER A 224 -28.74 -23.89 8.14
C SER A 224 -29.45 -22.54 8.01
N VAL A 225 -30.76 -22.50 8.21
CA VAL A 225 -31.57 -21.26 8.10
C VAL A 225 -31.29 -20.33 9.26
N GLU A 226 -31.22 -20.89 10.48
CA GLU A 226 -30.86 -20.17 11.69
C GLU A 226 -29.45 -19.61 11.61
N LEU A 227 -28.51 -20.43 11.13
CA LEU A 227 -27.12 -20.02 10.95
C LEU A 227 -26.98 -18.88 9.93
N ASP A 228 -27.61 -18.99 8.76
CA ASP A 228 -27.59 -17.97 7.73
C ASP A 228 -28.18 -16.65 8.27
N ALA A 229 -29.28 -16.73 9.02
CA ALA A 229 -29.89 -15.54 9.63
C ALA A 229 -28.95 -14.85 10.66
N ILE A 230 -28.23 -15.64 11.48
CA ILE A 230 -27.24 -15.12 12.42
C ILE A 230 -26.10 -14.41 11.66
N LEU A 231 -25.53 -15.07 10.64
CA LEU A 231 -24.43 -14.52 9.86
C LEU A 231 -24.83 -13.23 9.13
N GLN A 232 -26.04 -13.14 8.56
CA GLN A 232 -26.57 -11.95 7.93
C GLN A 232 -26.68 -10.77 8.93
N ARG A 233 -27.22 -11.02 10.14
CA ARG A 233 -27.33 -9.98 11.17
C ARG A 233 -25.96 -9.51 11.64
N LEU A 234 -25.01 -10.43 11.86
CA LEU A 234 -23.64 -10.07 12.25
C LEU A 234 -22.94 -9.26 11.14
N ALA A 235 -23.04 -9.68 9.89
CA ALA A 235 -22.48 -8.94 8.75
C ALA A 235 -23.03 -7.51 8.67
N ALA A 236 -24.34 -7.33 8.87
CA ALA A 236 -24.96 -6.01 8.87
C ALA A 236 -24.46 -5.12 10.04
N ARG A 237 -24.29 -5.70 11.24
CA ARG A 237 -23.75 -4.98 12.40
C ARG A 237 -22.29 -4.59 12.18
N TRP A 238 -21.46 -5.50 11.64
CA TRP A 238 -20.05 -5.21 11.36
C TRP A 238 -19.86 -4.14 10.30
N ALA A 239 -20.70 -4.13 9.27
CA ALA A 239 -20.67 -3.08 8.25
C ALA A 239 -21.12 -1.71 8.79
N ALA A 240 -21.93 -1.68 9.84
CA ALA A 240 -22.41 -0.46 10.48
C ALA A 240 -21.57 0.03 11.66
N ASP A 241 -20.58 -0.76 12.12
CA ASP A 241 -19.68 -0.37 13.21
C ASP A 241 -18.39 0.22 12.65
N ASP A 242 -18.18 1.53 12.85
CA ASP A 242 -17.01 2.26 12.34
C ASP A 242 -15.66 1.64 12.78
N ARG A 243 -15.60 1.04 13.98
CA ARG A 243 -14.40 0.35 14.48
C ARG A 243 -14.02 -0.83 13.60
N ILE A 244 -15.00 -1.52 13.04
CA ILE A 244 -14.78 -2.67 12.16
C ILE A 244 -14.61 -2.17 10.71
N ALA A 245 -15.51 -1.33 10.22
CA ALA A 245 -15.52 -0.86 8.85
C ALA A 245 -14.25 -0.07 8.46
N VAL A 246 -13.68 0.70 9.40
CA VAL A 246 -12.48 1.52 9.19
C VAL A 246 -11.20 0.74 9.48
N LEU A 247 -11.17 -0.05 10.57
CA LEU A 247 -9.93 -0.68 11.06
C LEU A 247 -9.68 -2.09 10.51
N VAL A 248 -10.63 -2.67 9.77
CA VAL A 248 -10.48 -4.00 9.16
C VAL A 248 -10.58 -3.88 7.65
N ASP A 249 -9.58 -4.39 6.93
CA ASP A 249 -9.59 -4.42 5.46
C ASP A 249 -10.52 -5.49 4.91
N SER A 250 -10.40 -6.68 5.45
CA SER A 250 -11.16 -7.85 5.02
C SER A 250 -11.27 -8.89 6.13
N LEU A 251 -12.38 -9.58 6.22
CA LEU A 251 -12.57 -10.63 7.20
C LEU A 251 -13.25 -11.87 6.62
N THR A 252 -13.04 -12.99 7.28
CA THR A 252 -13.80 -14.24 7.06
C THR A 252 -14.28 -14.80 8.37
N VAL A 253 -15.35 -15.58 8.32
CA VAL A 253 -15.92 -16.25 9.49
C VAL A 253 -15.57 -17.73 9.47
N LYS A 254 -15.10 -18.26 10.60
CA LYS A 254 -14.99 -19.70 10.86
C LYS A 254 -15.93 -20.09 11.95
N LEU A 255 -16.74 -21.11 11.69
CA LEU A 255 -17.72 -21.63 12.63
C LEU A 255 -17.10 -22.77 13.44
N LEU A 256 -17.18 -22.68 14.76
CA LEU A 256 -16.71 -23.68 15.71
C LEU A 256 -17.91 -24.16 16.54
N ARG A 257 -18.06 -25.46 16.70
CA ARG A 257 -19.05 -26.02 17.63
C ARG A 257 -18.50 -25.90 19.07
N ALA A 258 -19.40 -25.67 20.02
CA ALA A 258 -19.06 -25.82 21.41
C ALA A 258 -18.67 -27.28 21.62
N GLY A 259 -17.39 -27.53 22.03
CA GLY A 259 -16.91 -28.86 22.38
C GLY A 259 -17.34 -29.26 23.78
#